data_0500ba96a07b7ca6935c40368c29cee4
#
_entry.id   0500ba96a07b7ca6935c40368c29cee4
#
_cell.length_a   1.000
_cell.length_b   1.000
_cell.length_c   1.000
_cell.angle_alpha   90.00
_cell.angle_beta   90.00
_cell.angle_gamma   90.00
#
_symmetry.space_group_name_H-M   'P 1'
#
loop_
_entity.id
_entity.type
_entity.pdbx_description
1 polymer ?
#
loop_
_entity_poly.entity_id
_entity_poly.type
_entity_poly.pdbx_seq_one_letter_code
_entity_poly.pdbx_strand_id
1 'polypeptide(L)'
;MKEIYILLTNSTTLISKAISLCTKAEYTHVALAMDKDLTMLYSFGRKFKWRMVQSGFVREGVNHGVMGDSENMKCALYTIQISDNAYQRLANRLRHMESKKNCYRFNYLGLPMCGFGWKSGGKNVFFCSQFVCHVLQKSGAIEEHKHPSLTHPVDFQKLQVANKIFEGKISELRKFAF
;
A
#
# COMPACT_ATOMS: atom_id res chain seq x y z
N MET A 1 0.41 19.68 12.12
CA MET A 1 0.55 18.23 11.82
C MET A 1 -0.55 17.81 10.86
N LYS A 2 -0.28 16.86 9.98
CA LYS A 2 -1.22 16.35 8.96
C LYS A 2 -1.40 14.86 9.13
N GLU A 3 -2.56 14.35 8.77
CA GLU A 3 -2.85 12.91 8.77
C GLU A 3 -2.65 12.31 7.39
N ILE A 4 -2.13 11.09 7.38
CA ILE A 4 -2.11 10.19 6.22
C ILE A 4 -2.72 8.85 6.64
N TYR A 5 -3.16 8.08 5.66
CA TYR A 5 -3.92 6.86 5.91
C TYR A 5 -3.27 5.67 5.23
N ILE A 6 -3.21 4.55 5.94
CA ILE A 6 -2.72 3.27 5.42
C ILE A 6 -3.88 2.29 5.42
N LEU A 7 -4.27 1.84 4.25
CA LEU A 7 -5.31 0.84 4.05
C LEU A 7 -4.66 -0.51 3.79
N LEU A 8 -4.91 -1.46 4.69
CA LEU A 8 -4.56 -2.87 4.52
C LEU A 8 -5.78 -3.63 4.00
N THR A 9 -5.59 -4.52 3.04
CA THR A 9 -6.67 -5.35 2.51
C THR A 9 -6.24 -6.79 2.31
N ASN A 10 -7.21 -7.72 2.44
CA ASN A 10 -7.04 -9.11 2.05
C ASN A 10 -7.48 -9.29 0.60
N SER A 11 -6.57 -9.01 -0.32
CA SER A 11 -6.86 -9.14 -1.75
C SER A 11 -6.92 -10.61 -2.18
N THR A 12 -7.90 -10.96 -3.01
CA THR A 12 -8.11 -12.34 -3.51
C THR A 12 -7.32 -12.66 -4.78
N THR A 13 -6.30 -11.87 -5.13
CA THR A 13 -5.50 -12.11 -6.33
C THR A 13 -4.60 -13.33 -6.19
N LEU A 14 -4.17 -13.94 -7.30
CA LEU A 14 -3.23 -15.08 -7.27
C LEU A 14 -1.93 -14.74 -6.53
N ILE A 15 -1.41 -13.52 -6.72
CA ILE A 15 -0.22 -13.02 -6.02
C ILE A 15 -0.51 -12.93 -4.51
N SER A 16 -1.67 -12.41 -4.14
CA SER A 16 -2.10 -12.32 -2.74
C SER A 16 -2.26 -13.70 -2.09
N LYS A 17 -2.80 -14.67 -2.83
CA LYS A 17 -2.89 -16.07 -2.36
C LYS A 17 -1.51 -16.68 -2.12
N ALA A 18 -0.55 -16.44 -3.02
CA ALA A 18 0.83 -16.90 -2.85
C ALA A 18 1.48 -16.25 -1.61
N ILE A 19 1.30 -14.94 -1.40
CA ILE A 19 1.79 -14.23 -0.21
C ILE A 19 1.14 -14.80 1.06
N SER A 20 -0.18 -14.95 1.07
CA SER A 20 -0.92 -15.49 2.22
C SER A 20 -0.48 -16.92 2.56
N LEU A 21 -0.24 -17.76 1.57
CA LEU A 21 0.23 -19.14 1.77
C LEU A 21 1.63 -19.18 2.39
N CYS A 22 2.53 -18.28 1.97
CA CYS A 22 3.91 -18.23 2.50
C CYS A 22 4.00 -17.55 3.87
N THR A 23 3.14 -16.57 4.15
CA THR A 23 3.28 -15.70 5.34
C THR A 23 2.20 -15.91 6.38
N LYS A 24 1.14 -16.68 6.09
CA LYS A 24 -0.10 -16.80 6.89
C LYS A 24 -0.68 -15.44 7.29
N ALA A 25 -0.38 -14.39 6.52
CA ALA A 25 -0.75 -13.03 6.83
C ALA A 25 -2.23 -12.78 6.51
N GLU A 26 -2.92 -12.12 7.43
CA GLU A 26 -4.33 -11.75 7.26
C GLU A 26 -4.52 -10.71 6.13
N TYR A 27 -3.59 -9.76 6.01
CA TYR A 27 -3.60 -8.73 4.98
C TYR A 27 -2.46 -8.95 3.99
N THR A 28 -2.80 -8.94 2.72
CA THR A 28 -1.89 -9.26 1.60
C THR A 28 -1.60 -8.07 0.70
N HIS A 29 -2.26 -6.94 0.94
CA HIS A 29 -2.09 -5.73 0.16
C HIS A 29 -2.13 -4.50 1.05
N VAL A 30 -1.43 -3.43 0.63
CA VAL A 30 -1.39 -2.13 1.31
C VAL A 30 -1.44 -1.00 0.31
N ALA A 31 -2.20 0.04 0.64
CA ALA A 31 -2.28 1.29 -0.08
C ALA A 31 -2.15 2.48 0.87
N LEU A 32 -1.67 3.61 0.36
CA LEU A 32 -1.47 4.87 1.07
C LEU A 32 -2.43 5.91 0.54
N ALA A 33 -3.16 6.61 1.42
CA ALA A 33 -3.97 7.77 1.08
C ALA A 33 -3.48 9.04 1.79
N MET A 34 -3.68 10.18 1.14
CA MET A 34 -3.37 11.51 1.67
C MET A 34 -4.63 12.21 2.20
N ASP A 35 -5.80 11.65 1.94
CA ASP A 35 -7.12 12.18 2.28
C ASP A 35 -7.92 11.18 3.12
N LYS A 36 -8.76 11.69 4.02
CA LYS A 36 -9.62 10.91 4.90
C LYS A 36 -10.67 10.11 4.11
N ASP A 37 -11.16 10.69 3.02
CA ASP A 37 -12.23 10.10 2.20
C ASP A 37 -11.73 8.95 1.31
N LEU A 38 -10.43 8.62 1.37
CA LEU A 38 -9.80 7.52 0.65
C LEU A 38 -10.11 7.54 -0.87
N THR A 39 -10.27 8.76 -1.41
CA THR A 39 -10.57 8.96 -2.83
C THR A 39 -9.37 8.68 -3.71
N MET A 40 -8.17 8.84 -3.14
CA MET A 40 -6.89 8.63 -3.82
C MET A 40 -5.98 7.70 -3.01
N LEU A 41 -6.07 6.41 -3.33
CA LEU A 41 -5.20 5.38 -2.78
C LEU A 41 -4.04 5.12 -3.74
N TYR A 42 -2.83 5.31 -3.25
CA TYR A 42 -1.59 5.04 -4.00
C TYR A 42 -1.02 3.70 -3.61
N SER A 43 -0.76 2.84 -4.60
CA SER A 43 -0.17 1.53 -4.36
C SER A 43 0.60 1.01 -5.58
N PHE A 44 1.13 -0.20 -5.46
CA PHE A 44 1.63 -1.02 -6.55
C PHE A 44 0.76 -2.27 -6.67
N GLY A 45 0.11 -2.40 -7.79
CA GLY A 45 -0.84 -3.49 -8.04
C GLY A 45 -1.13 -3.65 -9.52
N ARG A 46 -2.20 -4.38 -9.83
CA ARG A 46 -2.67 -4.56 -11.21
C ARG A 46 -3.27 -3.27 -11.73
N LYS A 47 -2.84 -2.89 -12.92
CA LYS A 47 -3.39 -1.71 -13.62
C LYS A 47 -4.79 -1.97 -14.20
N PHE A 48 -5.07 -3.23 -14.55
CA PHE A 48 -6.35 -3.65 -15.14
C PHE A 48 -6.82 -4.96 -14.51
N LYS A 49 -8.13 -5.07 -14.30
CA LYS A 49 -8.78 -6.24 -13.70
C LYS A 49 -8.52 -7.53 -14.49
N TRP A 50 -8.45 -7.42 -15.82
CA TRP A 50 -8.36 -8.52 -16.77
C TRP A 50 -6.94 -8.89 -17.22
N ARG A 51 -5.93 -8.05 -16.92
CA ARG A 51 -4.54 -8.26 -17.38
C ARG A 51 -3.62 -8.46 -16.19
N MET A 52 -3.33 -9.71 -15.86
CA MET A 52 -2.46 -10.09 -14.74
C MET A 52 -1.02 -9.57 -14.90
N VAL A 53 -0.53 -9.42 -16.12
CA VAL A 53 0.86 -9.04 -16.42
C VAL A 53 1.10 -7.52 -16.33
N GLN A 54 0.06 -6.70 -16.43
CA GLN A 54 0.20 -5.25 -16.36
C GLN A 54 0.01 -4.75 -14.93
N SER A 55 1.09 -4.81 -14.15
CA SER A 55 1.15 -4.30 -12.78
C SER A 55 2.22 -3.22 -12.65
N GLY A 56 2.00 -2.29 -11.74
CA GLY A 56 2.92 -1.18 -11.47
C GLY A 56 2.30 -0.17 -10.53
N PHE A 57 2.73 1.09 -10.62
CA PHE A 57 2.14 2.18 -9.85
C PHE A 57 0.67 2.38 -10.25
N VAL A 58 -0.22 2.35 -9.27
CA VAL A 58 -1.66 2.53 -9.46
C VAL A 58 -2.19 3.59 -8.50
N ARG A 59 -3.22 4.33 -8.97
CA ARG A 59 -4.05 5.18 -8.15
C ARG A 59 -5.47 4.62 -8.20
N GLU A 60 -6.00 4.30 -7.06
CA GLU A 60 -7.31 3.69 -6.88
C GLU A 60 -8.12 4.49 -5.86
N GLY A 61 -9.37 4.13 -5.64
CA GLY A 61 -10.21 4.62 -4.56
C GLY A 61 -11.00 3.46 -3.98
N VAL A 62 -11.54 3.62 -2.77
CA VAL A 62 -12.37 2.57 -2.16
C VAL A 62 -13.65 2.28 -2.95
N ASN A 63 -14.09 3.24 -3.79
CA ASN A 63 -15.27 3.13 -4.64
C ASN A 63 -14.93 2.78 -6.11
N HIS A 64 -13.65 2.65 -6.45
CA HIS A 64 -13.22 2.47 -7.84
C HIS A 64 -12.12 1.41 -7.94
N GLY A 65 -11.93 0.88 -9.15
CA GLY A 65 -10.87 -0.08 -9.43
C GLY A 65 -11.14 -1.47 -8.86
N VAL A 66 -10.07 -2.15 -8.45
CA VAL A 66 -10.15 -3.53 -7.92
C VAL A 66 -10.90 -3.58 -6.58
N MET A 67 -10.83 -2.52 -5.79
CA MET A 67 -11.53 -2.43 -4.49
C MET A 67 -13.01 -2.17 -4.67
N GLY A 68 -13.41 -1.43 -5.71
CA GLY A 68 -14.81 -1.07 -5.97
C GLY A 68 -15.75 -2.27 -6.09
N ASP A 69 -15.26 -3.38 -6.63
CA ASP A 69 -16.07 -4.59 -6.86
C ASP A 69 -15.96 -5.65 -5.74
N SER A 70 -15.29 -5.34 -4.63
CA SER A 70 -14.94 -6.32 -3.60
C SER A 70 -15.62 -6.00 -2.26
N GLU A 71 -16.95 -6.07 -2.20
CA GLU A 71 -17.73 -5.69 -1.01
C GLU A 71 -17.35 -6.44 0.27
N ASN A 72 -17.06 -7.74 0.16
CA ASN A 72 -16.73 -8.61 1.29
C ASN A 72 -15.22 -8.67 1.63
N MET A 73 -14.38 -7.88 0.96
CA MET A 73 -12.95 -7.86 1.23
C MET A 73 -12.68 -7.32 2.64
N LYS A 74 -11.98 -8.11 3.46
CA LYS A 74 -11.49 -7.64 4.76
C LYS A 74 -10.48 -6.52 4.59
N CYS A 75 -10.58 -5.50 5.44
CA CYS A 75 -9.66 -4.36 5.46
C CYS A 75 -9.45 -3.84 6.88
N ALA A 76 -8.33 -3.16 7.07
CA ALA A 76 -8.05 -2.35 8.25
C ALA A 76 -7.45 -1.00 7.82
N LEU A 77 -7.95 0.08 8.43
CA LEU A 77 -7.50 1.44 8.16
C LEU A 77 -6.73 1.97 9.36
N TYR A 78 -5.56 2.49 9.08
CA TYR A 78 -4.68 3.15 10.05
C TYR A 78 -4.47 4.60 9.67
N THR A 79 -4.39 5.47 10.67
CA THR A 79 -3.94 6.86 10.50
C THR A 79 -2.56 7.05 11.11
N ILE A 80 -1.74 7.89 10.49
CA ILE A 80 -0.43 8.32 10.99
C ILE A 80 -0.39 9.85 10.96
N GLN A 81 -0.04 10.44 12.08
CA GLN A 81 0.20 11.88 12.15
C GLN A 81 1.66 12.19 11.79
N ILE A 82 1.86 13.08 10.82
CA ILE A 82 3.18 13.47 10.34
C ILE A 82 3.34 15.00 10.35
N SER A 83 4.59 15.45 10.33
CA SER A 83 4.87 16.89 10.22
C SER A 83 4.44 17.44 8.87
N ASP A 84 4.12 18.74 8.80
CA ASP A 84 3.75 19.41 7.55
C ASP A 84 4.86 19.28 6.50
N ASN A 85 6.13 19.32 6.90
CA ASN A 85 7.27 19.11 6.00
C ASN A 85 7.32 17.68 5.44
N ALA A 86 7.07 16.65 6.26
CA ALA A 86 7.00 15.27 5.81
C ALA A 86 5.82 15.06 4.84
N TYR A 87 4.67 15.67 5.15
CA TYR A 87 3.49 15.64 4.28
C TYR A 87 3.78 16.24 2.91
N GLN A 88 4.41 17.42 2.85
CA GLN A 88 4.75 18.05 1.57
C GLN A 88 5.75 17.23 0.76
N ARG A 89 6.78 16.66 1.42
CA ARG A 89 7.74 15.76 0.75
C ARG A 89 7.05 14.51 0.21
N LEU A 90 6.12 13.92 0.97
CA LEU A 90 5.35 12.75 0.56
C LEU A 90 4.46 13.10 -0.64
N ALA A 91 3.69 14.18 -0.56
CA ALA A 91 2.82 14.63 -1.64
C ALA A 91 3.59 14.92 -2.94
N ASN A 92 4.75 15.58 -2.84
CA ASN A 92 5.60 15.85 -4.00
C ASN A 92 6.13 14.57 -4.63
N ARG A 93 6.54 13.60 -3.80
CA ARG A 93 7.02 12.30 -4.29
C ARG A 93 5.93 11.51 -4.99
N LEU A 94 4.73 11.45 -4.41
CA LEU A 94 3.58 10.76 -5.02
C LEU A 94 3.19 11.39 -6.35
N ARG A 95 3.12 12.72 -6.44
CA ARG A 95 2.86 13.45 -7.70
C ARG A 95 3.93 13.18 -8.76
N HIS A 96 5.21 13.17 -8.37
CA HIS A 96 6.30 12.82 -9.28
C HIS A 96 6.18 11.37 -9.78
N MET A 97 5.87 10.42 -8.90
CA MET A 97 5.68 9.02 -9.29
C MET A 97 4.46 8.85 -10.20
N GLU A 98 3.37 9.56 -9.92
CA GLU A 98 2.17 9.55 -10.74
C GLU A 98 2.42 10.10 -12.15
N SER A 99 3.14 11.23 -12.28
CA SER A 99 3.49 11.81 -13.59
C SER A 99 4.36 10.88 -14.44
N LYS A 100 5.13 9.99 -13.79
CA LYS A 100 6.01 9.00 -14.44
C LYS A 100 5.52 7.55 -14.26
N LYS A 101 4.22 7.34 -14.04
CA LYS A 101 3.66 6.02 -13.69
C LYS A 101 4.03 4.88 -14.65
N ASN A 102 4.27 5.19 -15.91
CA ASN A 102 4.65 4.20 -16.92
C ASN A 102 6.12 3.73 -16.81
N CYS A 103 6.96 4.47 -16.08
CA CYS A 103 8.34 4.07 -15.79
C CYS A 103 8.45 3.09 -14.62
N TYR A 104 7.37 2.91 -13.84
CA TYR A 104 7.35 2.05 -12.67
C TYR A 104 6.78 0.67 -12.98
N ARG A 105 7.48 -0.37 -12.51
CA ARG A 105 7.13 -1.77 -12.74
C ARG A 105 6.91 -2.50 -11.42
N PHE A 106 6.10 -3.54 -11.46
CA PHE A 106 5.88 -4.40 -10.31
C PHE A 106 7.07 -5.35 -10.08
N ASN A 107 7.51 -5.45 -8.82
CA ASN A 107 8.63 -6.30 -8.40
C ASN A 107 8.16 -7.74 -8.12
N TYR A 108 7.92 -8.53 -9.17
CA TYR A 108 7.46 -9.91 -9.02
C TYR A 108 8.47 -10.81 -8.31
N LEU A 109 9.76 -10.65 -8.60
CA LEU A 109 10.82 -11.44 -7.97
C LEU A 109 11.07 -11.02 -6.51
N GLY A 110 10.78 -9.77 -6.19
CA GLY A 110 10.95 -9.25 -4.84
C GLY A 110 10.02 -9.88 -3.81
N LEU A 111 8.84 -10.36 -4.22
CA LEU A 111 7.89 -10.98 -3.30
C LEU A 111 8.44 -12.27 -2.67
N PRO A 112 8.85 -13.30 -3.44
CA PRO A 112 9.46 -14.48 -2.86
C PRO A 112 10.77 -14.16 -2.13
N MET A 113 11.61 -13.25 -2.66
CA MET A 113 12.84 -12.85 -1.97
C MET A 113 12.55 -12.21 -0.60
N CYS A 114 11.51 -11.38 -0.49
CA CYS A 114 11.06 -10.82 0.78
C CYS A 114 10.66 -11.93 1.78
N GLY A 115 9.95 -12.97 1.32
CA GLY A 115 9.59 -14.12 2.14
C GLY A 115 10.79 -14.89 2.68
N PHE A 116 11.90 -14.95 1.94
CA PHE A 116 13.16 -15.55 2.37
C PHE A 116 14.09 -14.59 3.14
N GLY A 117 13.67 -13.35 3.39
CA GLY A 117 14.48 -12.33 4.05
C GLY A 117 15.59 -11.75 3.17
N TRP A 118 15.54 -11.94 1.86
CA TRP A 118 16.54 -11.43 0.93
C TRP A 118 16.12 -10.06 0.38
N LYS A 119 17.05 -9.11 0.46
CA LYS A 119 16.83 -7.79 -0.11
C LYS A 119 16.69 -7.88 -1.63
N SER A 120 15.70 -7.21 -2.16
CA SER A 120 15.47 -7.09 -3.60
C SER A 120 15.18 -5.64 -3.95
N GLY A 121 15.37 -5.29 -5.20
CA GLY A 121 14.99 -3.98 -5.68
C GLY A 121 15.71 -3.62 -6.96
N GLY A 122 15.20 -2.60 -7.61
CA GLY A 122 15.76 -1.98 -8.79
C GLY A 122 15.23 -0.57 -8.89
N LYS A 123 15.80 0.22 -9.78
CA LYS A 123 15.29 1.57 -10.03
C LYS A 123 13.86 1.47 -10.57
N ASN A 124 12.91 2.09 -9.86
CA ASN A 124 11.49 2.14 -10.25
C ASN A 124 10.75 0.77 -10.23
N VAL A 125 11.21 -0.18 -9.40
CA VAL A 125 10.60 -1.51 -9.29
C VAL A 125 10.18 -1.77 -7.85
N PHE A 126 8.87 -1.94 -7.60
CA PHE A 126 8.31 -2.08 -6.26
C PHE A 126 7.16 -3.09 -6.25
N PHE A 127 6.93 -3.73 -5.12
CA PHE A 127 5.63 -4.30 -4.75
C PHE A 127 4.93 -3.39 -3.72
N CYS A 128 3.67 -3.65 -3.38
CA CYS A 128 2.83 -2.72 -2.61
C CYS A 128 3.46 -2.25 -1.29
N SER A 129 3.85 -3.16 -0.41
CA SER A 129 4.42 -2.80 0.89
C SER A 129 5.83 -2.20 0.77
N GLN A 130 6.64 -2.66 -0.20
CA GLN A 130 7.92 -2.04 -0.52
C GLN A 130 7.75 -0.57 -0.91
N PHE A 131 6.77 -0.27 -1.77
CA PHE A 131 6.47 1.10 -2.19
C PHE A 131 6.04 1.98 -1.02
N VAL A 132 5.03 1.55 -0.27
CA VAL A 132 4.50 2.35 0.86
C VAL A 132 5.60 2.61 1.88
N CYS A 133 6.36 1.60 2.29
CA CYS A 133 7.49 1.76 3.20
C CYS A 133 8.53 2.75 2.63
N HIS A 134 8.91 2.60 1.36
CA HIS A 134 9.89 3.47 0.71
C HIS A 134 9.46 4.94 0.71
N VAL A 135 8.22 5.25 0.33
CA VAL A 135 7.79 6.65 0.26
C VAL A 135 7.63 7.27 1.63
N LEU A 136 7.19 6.51 2.63
CA LEU A 136 7.07 6.97 4.01
C LEU A 136 8.44 7.28 4.64
N GLN A 137 9.42 6.38 4.50
CA GLN A 137 10.78 6.61 4.97
C GLN A 137 11.44 7.80 4.26
N LYS A 138 11.36 7.84 2.93
CA LYS A 138 11.99 8.92 2.13
C LYS A 138 11.32 10.29 2.31
N SER A 139 10.11 10.35 2.82
CA SER A 139 9.46 11.61 3.22
C SER A 139 9.75 11.99 4.67
N GLY A 140 10.31 11.09 5.48
CA GLY A 140 10.49 11.27 6.92
C GLY A 140 9.16 11.17 7.68
N ALA A 141 8.18 10.46 7.13
CA ALA A 141 6.90 10.18 7.78
C ALA A 141 7.03 9.05 8.82
N ILE A 142 7.96 8.14 8.60
CA ILE A 142 8.35 7.08 9.55
C ILE A 142 9.87 6.96 9.58
N GLU A 143 10.39 6.41 10.67
CA GLU A 143 11.80 6.09 10.81
C GLU A 143 12.20 4.86 9.98
N GLU A 144 13.50 4.75 9.65
CA GLU A 144 14.04 3.63 8.87
C GLU A 144 14.36 2.43 9.78
N HIS A 145 13.34 1.66 10.19
CA HIS A 145 13.54 0.44 11.01
C HIS A 145 13.79 -0.82 10.17
N LYS A 146 13.28 -0.87 8.93
CA LYS A 146 13.34 -2.04 8.08
C LYS A 146 13.57 -1.63 6.63
N HIS A 147 14.37 -2.43 5.92
CA HIS A 147 14.58 -2.17 4.49
C HIS A 147 13.24 -2.33 3.73
N PRO A 148 12.85 -1.39 2.84
CA PRO A 148 11.54 -1.43 2.17
C PRO A 148 11.23 -2.75 1.48
N SER A 149 12.22 -3.40 0.84
CA SER A 149 12.04 -4.68 0.15
C SER A 149 11.82 -5.89 1.08
N LEU A 150 11.96 -5.71 2.38
CA LEU A 150 11.70 -6.74 3.39
C LEU A 150 10.40 -6.47 4.18
N THR A 151 9.64 -5.43 3.79
CA THR A 151 8.44 -5.01 4.49
C THR A 151 7.22 -5.75 3.95
N HIS A 152 6.46 -6.39 4.83
CA HIS A 152 5.18 -7.03 4.54
C HIS A 152 4.00 -6.08 4.85
N PRO A 153 2.83 -6.27 4.26
CA PRO A 153 1.64 -5.47 4.60
C PRO A 153 1.34 -5.45 6.11
N VAL A 154 1.48 -6.58 6.78
CA VAL A 154 1.24 -6.71 8.24
C VAL A 154 2.23 -5.94 9.12
N ASP A 155 3.39 -5.56 8.60
CA ASP A 155 4.35 -4.77 9.36
C ASP A 155 3.83 -3.36 9.68
N PHE A 156 2.93 -2.82 8.84
CA PHE A 156 2.31 -1.51 9.08
C PHE A 156 1.38 -1.50 10.30
N GLN A 157 0.85 -2.65 10.71
CA GLN A 157 0.07 -2.79 11.95
C GLN A 157 0.92 -2.60 13.20
N LYS A 158 2.24 -2.83 13.09
CA LYS A 158 3.20 -2.79 14.21
C LYS A 158 3.92 -1.45 14.33
N LEU A 159 3.63 -0.49 13.44
CA LEU A 159 4.20 0.85 13.55
C LEU A 159 3.65 1.56 14.78
N GLN A 160 4.53 1.99 15.68
CA GLN A 160 4.14 2.68 16.92
C GLN A 160 3.36 3.98 16.66
N VAL A 161 3.61 4.62 15.51
CA VAL A 161 2.95 5.87 15.10
C VAL A 161 1.62 5.64 14.37
N ALA A 162 1.25 4.39 14.10
CA ALA A 162 0.03 4.03 13.39
C ALA A 162 -1.11 3.71 14.37
N ASN A 163 -2.20 4.45 14.26
CA ASN A 163 -3.41 4.22 15.05
C ASN A 163 -4.48 3.56 14.18
N LYS A 164 -4.94 2.36 14.58
CA LYS A 164 -6.05 1.68 13.89
C LYS A 164 -7.35 2.42 14.16
N ILE A 165 -8.00 2.89 13.11
CA ILE A 165 -9.26 3.64 13.20
C ILE A 165 -10.46 2.87 12.64
N PHE A 166 -10.21 1.81 11.85
CA PHE A 166 -11.27 0.94 11.33
C PHE A 166 -10.73 -0.47 11.09
N GLU A 167 -11.59 -1.48 11.28
CA GLU A 167 -11.39 -2.86 10.84
C GLU A 167 -12.74 -3.49 10.53
N GLY A 168 -12.86 -4.10 9.35
CA GLY A 168 -14.12 -4.69 8.88
C GLY A 168 -14.07 -5.02 7.40
N LYS A 169 -15.21 -4.89 6.72
CA LYS A 169 -15.34 -5.08 5.27
C LYS A 169 -15.18 -3.76 4.51
N ILE A 170 -14.76 -3.82 3.26
CA ILE A 170 -14.69 -2.63 2.38
C ILE A 170 -16.06 -1.94 2.26
N SER A 171 -17.15 -2.69 2.18
CA SER A 171 -18.51 -2.11 2.15
C SER A 171 -18.88 -1.30 3.41
N GLU A 172 -18.37 -1.70 4.57
CA GLU A 172 -18.53 -0.98 5.84
C GLU A 172 -17.60 0.22 5.91
N LEU A 173 -16.35 0.08 5.43
CA LEU A 173 -15.39 1.17 5.35
C LEU A 173 -15.91 2.35 4.51
N ARG A 174 -16.61 2.07 3.40
CA ARG A 174 -17.23 3.10 2.55
C ARG A 174 -18.24 3.95 3.33
N LYS A 175 -19.02 3.34 4.21
CA LYS A 175 -19.98 4.05 5.07
C LYS A 175 -19.30 4.83 6.21
N PHE A 176 -18.10 4.40 6.60
CA PHE A 176 -17.29 5.04 7.64
C PHE A 176 -16.52 6.26 7.13
N ALA A 177 -16.04 6.21 5.89
CA ALA A 177 -15.19 7.23 5.28
C ALA A 177 -15.98 8.40 4.62
N PHE A 178 -17.30 8.21 4.38
CA PHE A 178 -18.17 9.20 3.69
C PHE A 178 -19.35 9.63 4.53
#